data_4398b288626df51eab15d64eff29905f
#
_entry.id   4398b288626df51eab15d64eff29905f
#
_cell.length_a   1.000
_cell.length_b   1.000
_cell.length_c   1.000
_cell.angle_alpha   90.00
_cell.angle_beta   90.00
_cell.angle_gamma   90.00
#
_symmetry.space_group_name_H-M   'P 1'
#
loop_
_entity.id
_entity.type
_entity.pdbx_description
1 polymer ?
#
loop_
_entity_poly.entity_id
_entity_poly.type
_entity_poly.pdbx_seq_one_letter_code
_entity_poly.pdbx_strand_id
1 'polypeptide(L)'
;DRVAIVDWDVHHGNGTQQAFYDRSDVLTISIHQDMLYPADMGTLDEIGTAQGEGFNLNVPLPAGSGGGAYLAAMDQLVLPALEAFKPSMIVVACGYDASYFDPMSHMMLVSSHYREMTQKIIQVAAQFCESRIVFNHEGGYSDFYVPICGMAVVEELTGIRTAARDPYAGTELVPNQALQPHQQVYLDQVRFGPLAELLRRC
;
A
#
# COMPACT_ATOMS: atom_id res chain seq x y z
N ASP A 1 -2.61 17.24 -15.18
CA ASP A 1 -2.62 15.77 -15.04
C ASP A 1 -2.40 15.43 -13.57
N ARG A 2 -3.15 14.46 -13.05
CA ARG A 2 -3.07 14.03 -11.64
C ARG A 2 -2.29 12.72 -11.56
N VAL A 3 -1.41 12.59 -10.57
CA VAL A 3 -0.61 11.38 -10.32
C VAL A 3 -0.93 10.84 -8.93
N ALA A 4 -1.21 9.54 -8.82
CA ALA A 4 -1.30 8.88 -7.54
C ALA A 4 -0.04 8.05 -7.28
N ILE A 5 0.48 8.12 -6.06
CA ILE A 5 1.58 7.30 -5.58
C ILE A 5 1.01 6.42 -4.47
N VAL A 6 1.06 5.10 -4.67
CA VAL A 6 0.65 4.10 -3.69
C VAL A 6 1.90 3.38 -3.21
N ASP A 7 2.18 3.56 -1.94
CA ASP A 7 3.36 3.02 -1.28
C ASP A 7 2.93 1.93 -0.30
N TRP A 8 3.44 0.72 -0.48
CA TRP A 8 3.28 -0.38 0.46
C TRP A 8 4.61 -0.97 0.94
N ASP A 9 5.71 -0.23 0.75
CA ASP A 9 6.91 -0.44 1.56
C ASP A 9 6.51 -0.40 3.03
N VAL A 10 7.12 -1.24 3.87
CA VAL A 10 6.74 -1.30 5.29
C VAL A 10 7.08 -0.02 6.05
N HIS A 11 8.03 0.75 5.54
CA HIS A 11 8.41 2.03 6.11
C HIS A 11 7.52 3.15 5.58
N HIS A 12 7.28 4.15 6.37
CA HIS A 12 6.53 5.33 5.92
C HIS A 12 7.28 6.05 4.80
N GLY A 13 6.58 6.35 3.70
CA GLY A 13 7.09 7.08 2.55
C GLY A 13 7.31 8.58 2.81
N ASN A 14 8.07 8.91 3.85
CA ASN A 14 8.25 10.29 4.32
C ASN A 14 8.85 11.23 3.26
N GLY A 15 9.75 10.73 2.42
CA GLY A 15 10.32 11.51 1.32
C GLY A 15 9.29 11.88 0.27
N THR A 16 8.43 10.94 -0.11
CA THR A 16 7.31 11.14 -1.03
C THR A 16 6.28 12.10 -0.43
N GLN A 17 5.87 11.86 0.81
CA GLN A 17 4.99 12.78 1.54
C GLN A 17 5.54 14.20 1.52
N GLN A 18 6.79 14.39 1.90
CA GLN A 18 7.40 15.70 2.00
C GLN A 18 7.53 16.42 0.66
N ALA A 19 7.81 15.68 -0.42
CA ALA A 19 7.98 16.24 -1.76
C ALA A 19 6.68 16.78 -2.36
N PHE A 20 5.52 16.24 -1.97
CA PHE A 20 4.22 16.57 -2.54
C PHE A 20 3.21 17.11 -1.53
N TYR A 21 3.66 17.48 -0.33
CA TYR A 21 2.80 17.79 0.81
C TYR A 21 1.87 18.99 0.62
N ASP A 22 2.22 19.93 -0.25
CA ASP A 22 1.46 21.13 -0.57
C ASP A 22 0.78 21.08 -1.96
N ARG A 23 0.72 19.89 -2.59
CA ARG A 23 0.22 19.70 -3.96
C ARG A 23 -1.09 18.91 -3.99
N SER A 24 -2.10 19.45 -4.70
CA SER A 24 -3.40 18.79 -4.93
C SER A 24 -3.46 17.96 -6.22
N ASP A 25 -2.45 18.03 -7.08
CA ASP A 25 -2.35 17.23 -8.31
C ASP A 25 -1.56 15.93 -8.12
N VAL A 26 -1.04 15.69 -6.91
CA VAL A 26 -0.41 14.43 -6.49
C VAL A 26 -1.11 13.90 -5.24
N LEU A 27 -1.65 12.70 -5.34
CA LEU A 27 -2.16 11.95 -4.19
C LEU A 27 -1.08 11.00 -3.70
N THR A 28 -0.66 11.12 -2.45
CA THR A 28 0.26 10.18 -1.81
C THR A 28 -0.50 9.30 -0.82
N ILE A 29 -0.32 7.98 -0.94
CA ILE A 29 -0.91 6.98 -0.04
C ILE A 29 0.21 6.09 0.47
N SER A 30 0.40 5.98 1.79
CA SER A 30 1.41 5.11 2.39
C SER A 30 0.76 4.13 3.36
N ILE A 31 0.87 2.82 3.08
CA ILE A 31 0.49 1.74 3.99
C ILE A 31 1.76 1.22 4.64
N HIS A 32 1.94 1.48 5.92
CA HIS A 32 3.19 1.20 6.61
C HIS A 32 2.95 0.62 8.01
N GLN A 33 3.98 0.05 8.60
CA GLN A 33 3.93 -0.38 9.99
C GLN A 33 3.99 0.84 10.91
N ASP A 34 2.98 0.95 11.77
CA ASP A 34 2.90 2.01 12.78
C ASP A 34 4.14 2.00 13.68
N MET A 35 4.68 3.18 13.99
CA MET A 35 5.81 3.39 14.91
C MET A 35 7.11 2.66 14.52
N LEU A 36 7.32 2.31 13.23
CA LEU A 36 8.54 1.63 12.81
C LEU A 36 9.66 2.64 12.46
N TYR A 37 9.64 3.19 11.25
CA TYR A 37 10.63 4.16 10.79
C TYR A 37 10.06 5.02 9.65
N PRO A 38 10.23 6.34 9.73
CA PRO A 38 10.62 7.09 10.93
C PRO A 38 9.48 7.08 11.98
N ALA A 39 9.80 6.80 13.24
CA ALA A 39 8.80 6.49 14.28
C ALA A 39 7.87 7.65 14.68
N ASP A 40 8.22 8.88 14.33
CA ASP A 40 7.51 10.11 14.64
C ASP A 40 6.82 10.75 13.43
N MET A 41 6.69 10.00 12.33
CA MET A 41 6.05 10.41 11.08
C MET A 41 5.05 9.35 10.59
N GLY A 42 4.24 9.71 9.59
CA GLY A 42 3.24 8.81 9.02
C GLY A 42 1.96 8.73 9.84
N THR A 43 1.70 9.76 10.64
CA THR A 43 0.52 9.82 11.52
C THR A 43 -0.75 10.21 10.74
N LEU A 44 -1.93 9.98 11.35
CA LEU A 44 -3.22 10.23 10.73
C LEU A 44 -3.51 11.70 10.46
N ASP A 45 -2.91 12.60 11.19
CA ASP A 45 -3.10 14.04 11.08
C ASP A 45 -2.18 14.70 10.04
N GLU A 46 -1.23 13.96 9.49
CA GLU A 46 -0.40 14.40 8.37
C GLU A 46 -1.14 14.24 7.04
N ILE A 47 -2.07 15.14 6.75
CA ILE A 47 -2.97 15.08 5.59
C ILE A 47 -2.60 16.02 4.44
N GLY A 48 -1.43 16.65 4.50
CA GLY A 48 -1.01 17.69 3.55
C GLY A 48 -1.22 19.10 4.10
N THR A 49 -0.78 20.10 3.35
CA THR A 49 -0.91 21.52 3.69
C THR A 49 -1.31 22.36 2.48
N ALA A 50 -1.82 23.55 2.72
CA ALA A 50 -2.19 24.50 1.67
C ALA A 50 -3.11 23.87 0.60
N GLN A 51 -2.68 23.83 -0.66
CA GLN A 51 -3.48 23.20 -1.74
C GLN A 51 -3.43 21.66 -1.66
N GLY A 52 -2.41 21.10 -1.03
CA GLY A 52 -2.23 19.65 -0.85
C GLY A 52 -2.96 19.08 0.37
N GLU A 53 -3.62 19.92 1.17
CA GLU A 53 -4.40 19.43 2.32
C GLU A 53 -5.48 18.45 1.88
N GLY A 54 -5.51 17.25 2.48
CA GLY A 54 -6.38 16.14 2.12
C GLY A 54 -5.83 15.22 1.03
N PHE A 55 -4.69 15.53 0.39
CA PHE A 55 -4.09 14.72 -0.66
C PHE A 55 -2.88 13.88 -0.20
N ASN A 56 -2.68 13.78 1.11
CA ASN A 56 -1.76 12.83 1.73
C ASN A 56 -2.55 11.89 2.64
N LEU A 57 -2.46 10.58 2.41
CA LEU A 57 -3.21 9.53 3.12
C LEU A 57 -2.26 8.52 3.75
N ASN A 58 -2.05 8.63 5.04
CA ASN A 58 -1.32 7.65 5.83
C ASN A 58 -2.24 6.55 6.36
N VAL A 59 -1.79 5.31 6.21
CA VAL A 59 -2.48 4.10 6.68
C VAL A 59 -1.53 3.32 7.59
N PRO A 60 -1.29 3.81 8.83
CA PRO A 60 -0.45 3.11 9.79
C PRO A 60 -1.18 1.83 10.26
N LEU A 61 -0.53 0.68 10.10
CA LEU A 61 -1.04 -0.61 10.54
C LEU A 61 -0.22 -1.12 11.74
N PRO A 62 -0.84 -1.71 12.75
CA PRO A 62 -0.11 -2.25 13.89
C PRO A 62 0.80 -3.41 13.47
N ALA A 63 1.93 -3.56 14.15
CA ALA A 63 2.82 -4.72 14.01
C ALA A 63 2.02 -6.03 14.11
N GLY A 64 2.39 -7.04 13.32
CA GLY A 64 1.66 -8.31 13.21
C GLY A 64 0.48 -8.27 12.23
N SER A 65 0.29 -7.18 11.48
CA SER A 65 -0.74 -7.13 10.45
C SER A 65 -0.39 -8.03 9.28
N GLY A 66 -1.34 -8.88 8.92
CA GLY A 66 -1.25 -9.82 7.82
C GLY A 66 -2.03 -9.38 6.58
N GLY A 67 -2.20 -10.31 5.64
CA GLY A 67 -2.90 -10.06 4.37
C GLY A 67 -4.30 -9.49 4.53
N GLY A 68 -5.06 -9.98 5.52
CA GLY A 68 -6.41 -9.46 5.77
C GLY A 68 -6.46 -7.98 6.08
N ALA A 69 -5.48 -7.44 6.84
CA ALA A 69 -5.40 -6.02 7.13
C ALA A 69 -4.99 -5.19 5.89
N TYR A 70 -3.99 -5.66 5.14
CA TYR A 70 -3.55 -4.96 3.93
C TYR A 70 -4.62 -4.97 2.83
N LEU A 71 -5.26 -6.10 2.59
CA LEU A 71 -6.33 -6.20 1.60
C LEU A 71 -7.55 -5.38 2.00
N ALA A 72 -7.88 -5.35 3.30
CA ALA A 72 -8.92 -4.45 3.80
C ALA A 72 -8.52 -2.97 3.64
N ALA A 73 -7.25 -2.60 3.87
CA ALA A 73 -6.75 -1.25 3.60
C ALA A 73 -6.88 -0.90 2.11
N MET A 74 -6.53 -1.83 1.21
CA MET A 74 -6.75 -1.64 -0.22
C MET A 74 -8.22 -1.37 -0.52
N ASP A 75 -9.13 -2.24 -0.08
CA ASP A 75 -10.54 -2.19 -0.45
C ASP A 75 -11.29 -1.02 0.21
N GLN A 76 -10.97 -0.70 1.46
CA GLN A 76 -11.70 0.31 2.22
C GLN A 76 -11.13 1.72 2.09
N LEU A 77 -9.85 1.86 1.71
CA LEU A 77 -9.14 3.14 1.74
C LEU A 77 -8.49 3.49 0.39
N VAL A 78 -7.59 2.63 -0.11
CA VAL A 78 -6.77 2.93 -1.31
C VAL A 78 -7.63 3.02 -2.55
N LEU A 79 -8.47 2.00 -2.83
CA LEU A 79 -9.30 1.98 -4.02
C LEU A 79 -10.32 3.14 -4.02
N PRO A 80 -11.07 3.41 -2.93
CA PRO A 80 -11.95 4.59 -2.86
C PRO A 80 -11.21 5.92 -3.05
N ALA A 81 -9.99 6.06 -2.52
CA ALA A 81 -9.16 7.25 -2.71
C ALA A 81 -8.78 7.45 -4.19
N LEU A 82 -8.33 6.39 -4.85
CA LEU A 82 -7.98 6.41 -6.27
C LEU A 82 -9.20 6.69 -7.17
N GLU A 83 -10.35 6.08 -6.85
CA GLU A 83 -11.61 6.29 -7.57
C GLU A 83 -12.08 7.74 -7.49
N ALA A 84 -11.98 8.38 -6.33
CA ALA A 84 -12.32 9.77 -6.15
C ALA A 84 -11.31 10.69 -6.84
N PHE A 85 -10.02 10.43 -6.67
CA PHE A 85 -8.94 11.24 -7.21
C PHE A 85 -8.83 11.14 -8.74
N LYS A 86 -9.17 10.00 -9.35
CA LYS A 86 -9.11 9.76 -10.81
C LYS A 86 -7.76 10.14 -11.41
N PRO A 87 -6.68 9.46 -11.03
CA PRO A 87 -5.34 9.78 -11.52
C PRO A 87 -5.22 9.54 -13.02
N SER A 88 -4.33 10.27 -13.67
CA SER A 88 -3.91 10.01 -15.07
C SER A 88 -2.73 9.03 -15.15
N MET A 89 -2.11 8.72 -14.00
CA MET A 89 -1.03 7.74 -13.85
C MET A 89 -0.96 7.28 -12.40
N ILE A 90 -0.59 6.01 -12.18
CA ILE A 90 -0.32 5.46 -10.85
C ILE A 90 1.15 5.02 -10.79
N VAL A 91 1.84 5.44 -9.74
CA VAL A 91 3.18 4.95 -9.37
C VAL A 91 3.03 4.12 -8.10
N VAL A 92 3.63 2.95 -8.09
CA VAL A 92 3.63 2.07 -6.91
C VAL A 92 5.05 1.98 -6.36
N ALA A 93 5.24 2.46 -5.14
CA ALA A 93 6.43 2.19 -4.35
C ALA A 93 6.28 0.79 -3.75
N CYS A 94 6.91 -0.18 -4.41
CA CYS A 94 6.69 -1.61 -4.22
C CYS A 94 7.80 -2.21 -3.37
N GLY A 95 7.77 -1.95 -2.06
CA GLY A 95 8.60 -2.65 -1.09
C GLY A 95 8.08 -4.07 -0.82
N TYR A 96 8.97 -4.98 -0.47
CA TYR A 96 8.66 -6.37 -0.10
C TYR A 96 8.99 -6.65 1.37
N ASP A 97 9.32 -5.63 2.12
CA ASP A 97 9.73 -5.68 3.52
C ASP A 97 8.57 -5.81 4.52
N ALA A 98 7.34 -5.64 4.07
CA ALA A 98 6.16 -6.06 4.84
C ALA A 98 5.94 -7.58 4.85
N SER A 99 6.85 -8.36 4.24
CA SER A 99 6.70 -9.81 4.16
C SER A 99 7.00 -10.50 5.50
N TYR A 100 6.33 -11.63 5.74
CA TYR A 100 6.46 -12.44 6.95
C TYR A 100 7.91 -12.85 7.29
N PHE A 101 8.76 -12.94 6.28
CA PHE A 101 10.15 -13.39 6.39
C PHE A 101 11.17 -12.23 6.31
N ASP A 102 10.71 -10.99 6.38
CA ASP A 102 11.60 -9.85 6.35
C ASP A 102 12.19 -9.56 7.75
N PRO A 103 13.51 -9.34 7.85
CA PRO A 103 14.16 -9.08 9.13
C PRO A 103 13.95 -7.65 9.67
N MET A 104 13.46 -6.72 8.83
CA MET A 104 13.36 -5.29 9.17
C MET A 104 11.96 -4.89 9.64
N SER A 105 10.98 -5.79 9.58
CA SER A 105 9.60 -5.50 9.94
C SER A 105 8.97 -6.57 10.82
N HIS A 106 7.74 -6.31 11.26
CA HIS A 106 6.93 -7.27 12.02
C HIS A 106 5.58 -7.51 11.34
N MET A 107 5.52 -7.36 10.03
CA MET A 107 4.32 -7.63 9.24
C MET A 107 4.29 -9.07 8.73
N MET A 108 3.16 -9.49 8.15
CA MET A 108 2.95 -10.90 7.85
C MET A 108 2.51 -11.17 6.40
N LEU A 109 2.86 -10.28 5.45
CA LEU A 109 2.51 -10.51 4.05
C LEU A 109 3.26 -11.71 3.46
N VAL A 110 2.61 -12.40 2.54
CA VAL A 110 3.21 -13.45 1.71
C VAL A 110 2.97 -13.14 0.23
N SER A 111 3.60 -13.88 -0.66
CA SER A 111 3.60 -13.61 -2.10
C SER A 111 2.19 -13.45 -2.71
N SER A 112 1.22 -14.24 -2.23
CA SER A 112 -0.17 -14.16 -2.67
C SER A 112 -0.83 -12.81 -2.37
N HIS A 113 -0.47 -12.16 -1.28
CA HIS A 113 -1.01 -10.85 -0.91
C HIS A 113 -0.45 -9.74 -1.82
N TYR A 114 0.84 -9.76 -2.13
CA TYR A 114 1.44 -8.85 -3.11
C TYR A 114 0.80 -9.01 -4.49
N ARG A 115 0.53 -10.26 -4.87
CA ARG A 115 -0.22 -10.59 -6.09
C ARG A 115 -1.58 -9.91 -6.10
N GLU A 116 -2.36 -10.09 -5.05
CA GLU A 116 -3.72 -9.56 -4.97
C GLU A 116 -3.75 -8.02 -4.93
N MET A 117 -2.85 -7.39 -4.16
CA MET A 117 -2.71 -5.92 -4.17
C MET A 117 -2.38 -5.42 -5.58
N THR A 118 -1.46 -6.09 -6.28
CA THR A 118 -1.08 -5.74 -7.66
C THR A 118 -2.28 -5.84 -8.61
N GLN A 119 -3.07 -6.93 -8.53
CA GLN A 119 -4.29 -7.09 -9.33
C GLN A 119 -5.28 -5.95 -9.14
N LYS A 120 -5.52 -5.55 -7.88
CA LYS A 120 -6.43 -4.45 -7.55
C LYS A 120 -5.96 -3.13 -8.17
N ILE A 121 -4.67 -2.81 -8.09
CA ILE A 121 -4.12 -1.58 -8.68
C ILE A 121 -4.17 -1.62 -10.21
N ILE A 122 -3.86 -2.75 -10.85
CA ILE A 122 -3.97 -2.91 -12.31
C ILE A 122 -5.41 -2.65 -12.78
N GLN A 123 -6.41 -3.15 -12.05
CA GLN A 123 -7.82 -2.93 -12.39
C GLN A 123 -8.22 -1.46 -12.34
N VAL A 124 -7.80 -0.74 -11.30
CA VAL A 124 -8.04 0.70 -11.16
C VAL A 124 -7.28 1.48 -12.25
N ALA A 125 -6.03 1.11 -12.54
CA ALA A 125 -5.26 1.74 -13.60
C ALA A 125 -5.92 1.58 -14.98
N ALA A 126 -6.48 0.40 -15.27
CA ALA A 126 -7.22 0.16 -16.51
C ALA A 126 -8.49 1.03 -16.60
N GLN A 127 -9.13 1.27 -15.47
CA GLN A 127 -10.37 2.05 -15.42
C GLN A 127 -10.14 3.57 -15.58
N PHE A 128 -9.11 4.14 -14.94
CA PHE A 128 -8.96 5.59 -14.82
C PHE A 128 -7.78 6.19 -15.59
N CYS A 129 -6.72 5.44 -15.85
CA CYS A 129 -5.49 5.97 -16.43
C CYS A 129 -4.93 5.15 -17.62
N GLU A 130 -5.80 4.45 -18.37
CA GLU A 130 -5.41 3.69 -19.56
C GLU A 130 -4.24 2.72 -19.30
N SER A 131 -4.24 2.10 -18.12
CA SER A 131 -3.17 1.21 -17.64
C SER A 131 -1.80 1.88 -17.52
N ARG A 132 -1.72 3.21 -17.40
CA ARG A 132 -0.46 3.91 -17.11
C ARG A 132 -0.07 3.70 -15.64
N ILE A 133 0.74 2.68 -15.42
CA ILE A 133 1.18 2.24 -14.10
C ILE A 133 2.68 1.93 -14.13
N VAL A 134 3.37 2.33 -13.09
CA VAL A 134 4.80 2.00 -12.88
C VAL A 134 4.96 1.41 -11.49
N PHE A 135 5.69 0.32 -11.40
CA PHE A 135 6.13 -0.27 -10.13
C PHE A 135 7.62 0.00 -9.96
N ASN A 136 7.98 0.62 -8.84
CA ASN A 136 9.35 0.85 -8.45
C ASN A 136 9.67 -0.04 -7.25
N HIS A 137 10.70 -0.89 -7.36
CA HIS A 137 11.14 -1.74 -6.26
C HIS A 137 11.80 -0.85 -5.19
N GLU A 138 11.32 -0.93 -3.98
CA GLU A 138 11.83 -0.21 -2.81
C GLU A 138 12.49 -1.19 -1.82
N GLY A 139 12.07 -1.21 -0.54
CA GLY A 139 12.62 -2.11 0.47
C GLY A 139 12.32 -3.58 0.23
N GLY A 140 12.93 -4.41 1.05
CA GLY A 140 12.85 -5.85 1.02
C GLY A 140 14.23 -6.46 1.29
N TYR A 141 14.39 -7.08 2.45
CA TYR A 141 15.69 -7.44 3.03
C TYR A 141 15.84 -8.95 3.28
N SER A 142 14.82 -9.72 2.91
CA SER A 142 14.86 -11.18 2.89
C SER A 142 15.38 -11.67 1.54
N ASP A 143 16.62 -12.03 1.47
CA ASP A 143 17.30 -12.44 0.23
C ASP A 143 16.67 -13.67 -0.44
N PHE A 144 16.02 -14.55 0.33
CA PHE A 144 15.33 -15.73 -0.20
C PHE A 144 13.85 -15.46 -0.51
N TYR A 145 13.18 -14.48 0.12
CA TYR A 145 11.73 -14.32 -0.05
C TYR A 145 11.34 -13.15 -0.95
N VAL A 146 12.14 -12.09 -1.01
CA VAL A 146 11.93 -10.97 -1.94
C VAL A 146 11.79 -11.43 -3.40
N PRO A 147 12.62 -12.36 -3.93
CA PRO A 147 12.44 -12.85 -5.29
C PRO A 147 11.08 -13.53 -5.53
N ILE A 148 10.54 -14.20 -4.52
CA ILE A 148 9.23 -14.90 -4.59
C ILE A 148 8.10 -13.88 -4.63
N CYS A 149 8.14 -12.87 -3.75
CA CYS A 149 7.16 -11.78 -3.73
C CYS A 149 7.23 -10.96 -5.03
N GLY A 150 8.43 -10.60 -5.47
CA GLY A 150 8.65 -9.87 -6.72
C GLY A 150 8.17 -10.64 -7.95
N MET A 151 8.39 -11.97 -7.98
CA MET A 151 7.86 -12.82 -9.04
C MET A 151 6.33 -12.76 -9.09
N ALA A 152 5.65 -12.79 -7.94
CA ALA A 152 4.20 -12.70 -7.88
C ALA A 152 3.68 -11.39 -8.48
N VAL A 153 4.37 -10.26 -8.24
CA VAL A 153 4.03 -8.95 -8.83
C VAL A 153 4.29 -8.94 -10.33
N VAL A 154 5.47 -9.40 -10.78
CA VAL A 154 5.84 -9.42 -12.22
C VAL A 154 4.89 -10.33 -13.02
N GLU A 155 4.48 -11.46 -12.48
CA GLU A 155 3.50 -12.34 -13.09
C GLU A 155 2.14 -11.65 -13.34
N GLU A 156 1.70 -10.82 -12.41
CA GLU A 156 0.47 -10.04 -12.61
C GLU A 156 0.65 -8.94 -13.65
N LEU A 157 1.75 -8.20 -13.60
CA LEU A 157 2.04 -7.13 -14.56
C LEU A 157 2.17 -7.63 -16.00
N THR A 158 2.71 -8.83 -16.18
CA THR A 158 2.94 -9.41 -17.51
C THR A 158 1.81 -10.31 -18.01
N GLY A 159 0.95 -10.79 -17.10
CA GLY A 159 -0.05 -11.82 -17.38
C GLY A 159 0.56 -13.22 -17.62
N ILE A 160 1.88 -13.38 -17.42
CA ILE A 160 2.60 -14.65 -17.64
C ILE A 160 2.79 -15.36 -16.30
N ARG A 161 2.34 -16.60 -16.21
CA ARG A 161 2.56 -17.46 -15.04
C ARG A 161 3.83 -18.29 -15.24
N THR A 162 4.74 -18.23 -14.30
CA THR A 162 5.93 -19.08 -14.26
C THR A 162 5.65 -20.42 -13.60
N ALA A 163 6.62 -21.34 -13.66
CA ALA A 163 6.57 -22.59 -12.90
C ALA A 163 7.05 -22.43 -11.45
N ALA A 164 7.52 -21.25 -11.09
CA ALA A 164 7.96 -20.95 -9.72
C ALA A 164 6.80 -21.08 -8.74
N ARG A 165 7.08 -21.70 -7.60
CA ARG A 165 6.10 -21.85 -6.53
C ARG A 165 6.64 -21.23 -5.26
N ASP A 166 5.78 -20.59 -4.50
CA ASP A 166 6.11 -20.15 -3.15
C ASP A 166 6.26 -21.40 -2.25
N PRO A 167 7.44 -21.68 -1.71
CA PRO A 167 7.65 -22.81 -0.81
C PRO A 167 6.92 -22.62 0.53
N TYR A 168 6.45 -21.42 0.82
CA TYR A 168 5.71 -21.05 2.02
C TYR A 168 4.22 -20.81 1.73
N ALA A 169 3.75 -21.22 0.56
CA ALA A 169 2.32 -21.21 0.23
C ALA A 169 1.54 -21.95 1.33
N GLY A 170 0.47 -21.34 1.81
CA GLY A 170 -0.29 -21.83 2.96
C GLY A 170 -0.06 -21.02 4.24
N THR A 171 1.01 -20.22 4.31
CA THR A 171 1.20 -19.27 5.43
C THR A 171 0.07 -18.23 5.48
N GLU A 172 -0.56 -17.92 4.36
CA GLU A 172 -1.76 -17.07 4.30
C GLU A 172 -2.99 -17.69 5.01
N LEU A 173 -2.97 -18.98 5.31
CA LEU A 173 -4.07 -19.68 5.96
C LEU A 173 -3.99 -19.66 7.50
N VAL A 174 -2.90 -19.15 8.08
CA VAL A 174 -2.82 -19.04 9.54
C VAL A 174 -3.83 -18.00 10.06
N PRO A 175 -4.47 -18.23 11.21
CA PRO A 175 -5.58 -17.36 11.69
C PRO A 175 -5.21 -15.88 11.81
N ASN A 176 -3.95 -15.56 12.12
CA ASN A 176 -3.48 -14.19 12.27
C ASN A 176 -3.37 -13.43 10.93
N GLN A 177 -3.48 -14.12 9.80
CA GLN A 177 -3.56 -13.46 8.48
C GLN A 177 -4.91 -12.79 8.25
N ALA A 178 -5.98 -13.27 8.88
CA ALA A 178 -7.28 -12.61 8.79
C ALA A 178 -7.25 -11.23 9.46
N LEU A 179 -8.06 -10.32 8.93
CA LEU A 179 -8.26 -9.00 9.56
C LEU A 179 -8.72 -9.16 11.01
N GLN A 180 -7.98 -8.55 11.91
CA GLN A 180 -8.27 -8.59 13.34
C GLN A 180 -9.11 -7.36 13.77
N PRO A 181 -9.95 -7.47 14.81
CA PRO A 181 -10.79 -6.35 15.26
C PRO A 181 -10.01 -5.07 15.60
N HIS A 182 -8.83 -5.20 16.21
CA HIS A 182 -8.00 -4.03 16.54
C HIS A 182 -7.42 -3.37 15.26
N GLN A 183 -7.10 -4.14 14.23
CA GLN A 183 -6.64 -3.60 12.94
C GLN A 183 -7.77 -2.84 12.23
N GLN A 184 -9.02 -3.34 12.31
CA GLN A 184 -10.17 -2.62 11.76
C GLN A 184 -10.34 -1.24 12.42
N VAL A 185 -10.02 -1.09 13.70
CA VAL A 185 -10.07 0.23 14.38
C VAL A 185 -9.13 1.23 13.70
N TYR A 186 -7.90 0.81 13.33
CA TYR A 186 -6.97 1.68 12.59
C TYR A 186 -7.54 2.07 11.21
N LEU A 187 -8.08 1.11 10.47
CA LEU A 187 -8.71 1.39 9.18
C LEU A 187 -9.89 2.35 9.29
N ASP A 188 -10.73 2.18 10.32
CA ASP A 188 -11.86 3.06 10.57
C ASP A 188 -11.43 4.50 10.91
N GLN A 189 -10.34 4.67 11.65
CA GLN A 189 -9.78 6.00 11.93
C GLN A 189 -9.33 6.71 10.64
N VAL A 190 -8.65 6.01 9.73
CA VAL A 190 -8.27 6.54 8.42
C VAL A 190 -9.52 6.85 7.59
N ARG A 191 -10.48 5.93 7.54
CA ARG A 191 -11.70 6.03 6.75
C ARG A 191 -12.56 7.23 7.12
N PHE A 192 -12.79 7.41 8.42
CA PHE A 192 -13.67 8.48 8.93
C PHE A 192 -12.94 9.80 9.18
N GLY A 193 -11.62 9.81 9.12
CA GLY A 193 -10.76 10.98 9.21
C GLY A 193 -10.16 11.37 7.85
N PRO A 194 -8.90 11.03 7.58
CA PRO A 194 -8.18 11.48 6.38
C PRO A 194 -8.87 11.16 5.05
N LEU A 195 -9.37 9.95 4.87
CA LEU A 195 -10.06 9.58 3.63
C LEU A 195 -11.35 10.40 3.44
N ALA A 196 -12.12 10.62 4.49
CA ALA A 196 -13.33 11.45 4.40
C ALA A 196 -13.00 12.89 4.00
N GLU A 197 -11.85 13.44 4.40
CA GLU A 197 -11.38 14.75 3.96
C GLU A 197 -11.02 14.74 2.47
N LEU A 198 -10.25 13.75 2.01
CA LEU A 198 -9.94 13.58 0.59
C LEU A 198 -11.20 13.53 -0.28
N LEU A 199 -12.19 12.73 0.12
CA LEU A 199 -13.44 12.56 -0.63
C LEU A 199 -14.26 13.85 -0.73
N ARG A 200 -14.14 14.78 0.24
CA ARG A 200 -14.78 16.10 0.17
C ARG A 200 -14.09 17.05 -0.82
N ARG A 201 -12.81 16.83 -1.10
CA ARG A 201 -11.98 17.69 -1.96
C ARG A 201 -11.91 17.23 -3.42
N CYS A 202 -12.16 15.97 -3.68
CA CYS A 202 -12.30 15.44 -5.04
C CYS A 202 -13.66 15.68 -5.66
#